data_c8c26a44b9054ee80716064695696f05
#
_entry.id   c8c26a44b9054ee80716064695696f05
#
_cell.length_a   1.000
_cell.length_b   1.000
_cell.length_c   1.000
_cell.angle_alpha   90.00
_cell.angle_beta   90.00
_cell.angle_gamma   90.00
#
_symmetry.space_group_name_H-M   'P 1'
#
loop_
_entity.id
_entity.type
_entity.pdbx_description
1 polymer ?
#
loop_
_entity_poly.entity_id
_entity_poly.type
_entity_poly.pdbx_seq_one_letter_code
_entity_poly.pdbx_strand_id
1 'polypeptide(L)'
;MNDDRQAIRDLADAYAVGVDTRDPELFGSLWAEGAHLVGYRNGRDQPPTMDLEMPRGTKVVMKAIAPYATTLHMITTHRVLITGDAAAGSTYCEAHHVEGTHDLVMAIRYEDAFARAADGWRFARREVHILWTTEHAVTVGGA
;
A
#
# COMPACT_ATOMS: atom_id res chain seq x y z
N MET A 1 -15.17 16.61 5.95
CA MET A 1 -14.69 17.87 5.36
C MET A 1 -13.70 17.55 4.26
N ASN A 2 -13.50 18.48 3.35
CA ASN A 2 -12.57 18.27 2.23
C ASN A 2 -11.15 17.95 2.69
N ASP A 3 -10.72 18.57 3.80
CA ASP A 3 -9.38 18.36 4.35
C ASP A 3 -9.16 16.93 4.85
N ASP A 4 -10.16 16.32 5.46
CA ASP A 4 -10.05 14.92 5.91
C ASP A 4 -9.97 13.95 4.73
N ARG A 5 -10.75 14.17 3.69
CA ARG A 5 -10.70 13.33 2.49
C ARG A 5 -9.35 13.44 1.80
N GLN A 6 -8.82 14.65 1.70
CA GLN A 6 -7.50 14.87 1.11
C GLN A 6 -6.40 14.26 1.99
N ALA A 7 -6.48 14.44 3.31
CA ALA A 7 -5.52 13.86 4.24
C ALA A 7 -5.48 12.31 4.15
N ILE A 8 -6.65 11.68 4.01
CA ILE A 8 -6.73 10.22 3.85
C ILE A 8 -6.19 9.80 2.48
N ARG A 9 -6.50 10.55 1.41
CA ARG A 9 -5.93 10.29 0.09
C ARG A 9 -4.40 10.41 0.12
N ASP A 10 -3.88 11.39 0.84
CA ASP A 10 -2.44 11.61 0.99
C ASP A 10 -1.75 10.39 1.64
N LEU A 11 -2.43 9.68 2.55
CA LEU A 11 -1.89 8.43 3.11
C LEU A 11 -1.68 7.37 2.03
N ALA A 12 -2.64 7.22 1.11
CA ALA A 12 -2.53 6.26 0.02
C ALA A 12 -1.37 6.62 -0.91
N ASP A 13 -1.24 7.90 -1.25
CA ASP A 13 -0.14 8.38 -2.09
C ASP A 13 1.22 8.25 -1.37
N ALA A 14 1.29 8.57 -0.08
CA ALA A 14 2.50 8.43 0.72
C ALA A 14 2.93 6.97 0.90
N TYR A 15 1.98 6.04 0.98
CA TYR A 15 2.28 4.60 0.97
C TYR A 15 3.02 4.21 -0.31
N ALA A 16 2.51 4.61 -1.46
CA ALA A 16 3.15 4.34 -2.75
C ALA A 16 4.56 4.96 -2.81
N VAL A 17 4.69 6.24 -2.45
CA VAL A 17 5.98 6.95 -2.46
C VAL A 17 6.97 6.31 -1.48
N GLY A 18 6.52 5.96 -0.28
CA GLY A 18 7.39 5.34 0.73
C GLY A 18 7.96 4.00 0.28
N VAL A 19 7.16 3.17 -0.39
CA VAL A 19 7.63 1.92 -0.99
C VAL A 19 8.57 2.21 -2.16
N ASP A 20 8.15 3.04 -3.09
CA ASP A 20 8.87 3.25 -4.36
C ASP A 20 10.21 3.97 -4.18
N THR A 21 10.32 4.82 -3.17
CA THR A 21 11.57 5.52 -2.83
C THR A 21 12.41 4.81 -1.77
N ARG A 22 11.96 3.65 -1.29
CA ARG A 22 12.65 2.90 -0.22
C ARG A 22 12.85 3.75 1.04
N ASP A 23 11.79 4.43 1.46
CA ASP A 23 11.79 5.33 2.62
C ASP A 23 11.04 4.69 3.80
N PRO A 24 11.75 3.95 4.69
CA PRO A 24 11.10 3.27 5.80
C PRO A 24 10.54 4.23 6.85
N GLU A 25 11.13 5.42 6.99
CA GLU A 25 10.62 6.42 7.92
C GLU A 25 9.27 6.97 7.47
N LEU A 26 9.15 7.38 6.20
CA LEU A 26 7.88 7.80 5.63
C LEU A 26 6.85 6.69 5.73
N PHE A 27 7.19 5.50 5.24
CA PHE A 27 6.26 4.36 5.22
C PHE A 27 5.77 4.00 6.63
N GLY A 28 6.69 3.94 7.60
CA GLY A 28 6.37 3.61 9.00
C GLY A 28 5.47 4.65 9.67
N SER A 29 5.60 5.93 9.29
CA SER A 29 4.83 7.03 9.88
C SER A 29 3.34 7.01 9.53
N LEU A 30 2.92 6.23 8.55
CA LEU A 30 1.55 6.22 8.05
C LEU A 30 0.59 5.38 8.90
N TRP A 31 1.11 4.60 9.85
CA TRP A 31 0.37 3.58 10.57
C TRP A 31 0.04 3.97 12.00
N ALA A 32 -1.20 3.68 12.42
CA ALA A 32 -1.52 3.69 13.83
C ALA A 32 -0.77 2.57 14.54
N GLU A 33 -0.47 2.76 15.83
CA GLU A 33 0.18 1.71 16.62
C GLU A 33 -0.72 0.48 16.68
N GLY A 34 -0.16 -0.70 16.40
CA GLY A 34 -0.91 -1.95 16.37
C GLY A 34 -1.77 -2.16 15.13
N ALA A 35 -1.64 -1.31 14.10
CA ALA A 35 -2.28 -1.52 12.82
C ALA A 35 -1.74 -2.78 12.13
N HIS A 36 -2.51 -3.34 11.19
CA HIS A 36 -2.10 -4.50 10.42
C HIS A 36 -2.09 -4.22 8.93
N LEU A 37 -1.05 -4.69 8.26
CA LEU A 37 -0.96 -4.80 6.81
C LEU A 37 -1.13 -6.27 6.45
N VAL A 38 -2.22 -6.61 5.77
CA VAL A 38 -2.61 -8.00 5.52
C VAL A 38 -2.73 -8.24 4.01
N GLY A 39 -2.10 -9.28 3.51
CA GLY A 39 -2.13 -9.63 2.09
C GLY A 39 -3.04 -10.80 1.79
N TYR A 40 -3.82 -10.70 0.71
CA TYR A 40 -4.68 -11.77 0.20
C TYR A 40 -4.45 -11.94 -1.31
N ARG A 41 -4.40 -13.19 -1.77
CA ARG A 41 -4.33 -13.52 -3.21
C ARG A 41 -5.65 -14.04 -3.78
N ASN A 42 -6.47 -14.66 -2.94
CA ASN A 42 -7.70 -15.34 -3.38
C ASN A 42 -8.93 -14.87 -2.58
N GLY A 43 -8.90 -13.63 -2.13
CA GLY A 43 -9.96 -13.07 -1.29
C GLY A 43 -9.86 -13.52 0.16
N ARG A 44 -10.78 -13.01 0.98
CA ARG A 44 -10.80 -13.27 2.43
C ARG A 44 -11.18 -14.69 2.81
N ASP A 45 -11.75 -15.45 1.88
CA ASP A 45 -12.15 -16.85 2.12
C ASP A 45 -10.94 -17.78 2.25
N GLN A 46 -9.77 -17.31 1.86
CA GLN A 46 -8.51 -18.02 2.02
C GLN A 46 -7.68 -17.37 3.12
N PRO A 47 -6.80 -18.12 3.78
CA PRO A 47 -5.86 -17.53 4.74
C PRO A 47 -5.03 -16.43 4.09
N PRO A 48 -4.68 -15.36 4.84
CA PRO A 48 -3.82 -14.33 4.31
C PRO A 48 -2.43 -14.89 3.96
N THR A 49 -1.82 -14.34 2.91
CA THR A 49 -0.44 -14.68 2.54
C THR A 49 0.58 -13.88 3.33
N MET A 50 0.13 -12.81 3.98
CA MET A 50 0.96 -11.94 4.80
C MET A 50 0.07 -11.28 5.86
N ASP A 51 0.57 -11.17 7.07
CA ASP A 51 -0.05 -10.38 8.14
C ASP A 51 1.06 -9.76 8.98
N LEU A 52 1.21 -8.45 8.87
CA LEU A 52 2.27 -7.69 9.56
C LEU A 52 1.65 -6.69 10.51
N GLU A 53 2.07 -6.73 11.76
CA GLU A 53 1.77 -5.66 12.72
C GLU A 53 2.64 -4.45 12.41
N MET A 54 1.99 -3.30 12.26
CA MET A 54 2.65 -2.05 11.88
C MET A 54 2.75 -1.09 13.08
N PRO A 55 3.72 -0.18 13.11
CA PRO A 55 4.74 0.10 12.08
C PRO A 55 5.96 -0.82 12.10
N ARG A 56 6.12 -1.69 13.08
CA ARG A 56 7.32 -2.56 13.21
C ARG A 56 7.54 -3.48 12.01
N GLY A 57 6.48 -3.82 11.28
CA GLY A 57 6.54 -4.63 10.06
C GLY A 57 7.14 -3.92 8.85
N THR A 58 7.44 -2.63 8.94
CA THR A 58 8.05 -1.84 7.86
C THR A 58 9.32 -2.49 7.31
N LYS A 59 10.18 -3.00 8.19
CA LYS A 59 11.42 -3.68 7.79
C LYS A 59 11.17 -4.93 6.94
N VAL A 60 10.06 -5.63 7.18
CA VAL A 60 9.69 -6.82 6.39
C VAL A 60 9.28 -6.40 4.99
N VAL A 61 8.50 -5.31 4.86
CA VAL A 61 8.11 -4.75 3.57
C VAL A 61 9.34 -4.31 2.78
N MET A 62 10.25 -3.56 3.40
CA MET A 62 11.47 -3.07 2.74
C MET A 62 12.36 -4.23 2.28
N LYS A 63 12.46 -5.29 3.08
CA LYS A 63 13.19 -6.50 2.68
C LYS A 63 12.53 -7.22 1.50
N ALA A 64 11.20 -7.27 1.48
CA ALA A 64 10.45 -7.94 0.42
C ALA A 64 10.62 -7.26 -0.94
N ILE A 65 10.75 -5.93 -0.97
CA ILE A 65 10.92 -5.18 -2.22
C ILE A 65 12.39 -5.00 -2.62
N ALA A 66 13.34 -5.32 -1.75
CA ALA A 66 14.77 -5.13 -2.00
C ALA A 66 15.29 -5.79 -3.29
N PRO A 67 14.80 -6.98 -3.74
CA PRO A 67 15.25 -7.58 -5.00
C PRO A 67 14.87 -6.78 -6.25
N TYR A 68 13.84 -5.92 -6.17
CA TYR A 68 13.38 -5.14 -7.31
C TYR A 68 14.17 -3.84 -7.42
N ALA A 69 14.81 -3.63 -8.56
CA ALA A 69 15.54 -2.38 -8.82
C ALA A 69 14.61 -1.17 -8.82
N THR A 70 13.39 -1.37 -9.31
CA THR A 70 12.37 -0.32 -9.38
C THR A 70 11.01 -0.92 -9.05
N THR A 71 10.26 -0.22 -8.21
CA THR A 71 8.83 -0.45 -8.05
C THR A 71 8.07 0.83 -8.36
N LEU A 72 6.88 0.69 -8.90
CA LEU A 72 6.04 1.82 -9.25
C LEU A 72 4.60 1.50 -8.89
N HIS A 73 4.08 2.13 -7.85
CA HIS A 73 2.70 1.96 -7.40
C HIS A 73 1.86 3.12 -7.93
N MET A 74 1.01 2.84 -8.91
CA MET A 74 0.11 3.84 -9.48
C MET A 74 -1.24 3.78 -8.81
N ILE A 75 -1.53 4.74 -7.94
CA ILE A 75 -2.80 4.86 -7.25
C ILE A 75 -3.81 5.50 -8.21
N THR A 76 -4.92 4.85 -8.42
CA THR A 76 -5.93 5.28 -9.40
C THR A 76 -7.23 5.69 -8.72
N THR A 77 -8.11 4.75 -8.46
CA THR A 77 -9.43 5.01 -7.89
C THR A 77 -9.35 5.01 -6.37
N HIS A 78 -10.01 5.97 -5.75
CA HIS A 78 -10.05 6.06 -4.29
C HIS A 78 -11.45 6.52 -3.85
N ARG A 79 -12.01 5.81 -2.89
CA ARG A 79 -13.28 6.17 -2.27
C ARG A 79 -13.20 5.94 -0.77
N VAL A 80 -13.62 6.92 0.00
CA VAL A 80 -13.61 6.84 1.48
C VAL A 80 -14.92 7.34 2.05
N LEU A 81 -15.39 6.67 3.09
CA LEU A 81 -16.51 7.07 3.92
C LEU A 81 -15.98 7.39 5.31
N ILE A 82 -16.18 8.63 5.76
CA ILE A 82 -15.69 9.15 7.04
C ILE A 82 -16.85 9.21 8.03
N THR A 83 -16.62 8.66 9.22
CA THR A 83 -17.60 8.69 10.31
C THR A 83 -16.86 9.11 11.59
N GLY A 84 -16.92 10.41 11.92
CA GLY A 84 -16.21 10.96 13.10
C GLY A 84 -14.70 10.78 12.98
N ASP A 85 -14.11 10.04 13.90
CA ASP A 85 -12.67 9.81 13.99
C ASP A 85 -12.23 8.51 13.31
N ALA A 86 -13.13 7.86 12.57
CA ALA A 86 -12.85 6.65 11.82
C ALA A 86 -13.26 6.83 10.36
N ALA A 87 -12.61 6.08 9.48
CA ALA A 87 -12.96 6.04 8.07
C ALA A 87 -12.68 4.66 7.51
N ALA A 88 -13.39 4.32 6.44
CA ALA A 88 -13.16 3.10 5.69
C ALA A 88 -13.23 3.42 4.19
N GLY A 89 -12.43 2.73 3.40
CA GLY A 89 -12.39 3.00 1.98
C GLY A 89 -11.69 1.94 1.16
N SER A 90 -11.77 2.13 -0.14
CA SER A 90 -11.09 1.30 -1.12
C SER A 90 -10.18 2.17 -1.98
N THR A 91 -9.00 1.64 -2.28
CA THR A 91 -8.02 2.29 -3.16
C THR A 91 -7.54 1.28 -4.20
N TYR A 92 -7.50 1.68 -5.46
CA TYR A 92 -7.04 0.81 -6.54
C TYR A 92 -5.62 1.19 -6.94
N CYS A 93 -4.84 0.18 -7.29
CA CYS A 93 -3.44 0.34 -7.63
C CYS A 93 -3.02 -0.63 -8.73
N GLU A 94 -2.24 -0.14 -9.67
CA GLU A 94 -1.43 -0.96 -10.54
C GLU A 94 0.01 -0.84 -10.07
N ALA A 95 0.61 -1.96 -9.66
CA ALA A 95 1.95 -1.97 -9.08
C ALA A 95 2.91 -2.76 -9.97
N HIS A 96 4.00 -2.10 -10.36
CA HIS A 96 5.09 -2.67 -11.16
C HIS A 96 6.28 -3.02 -10.26
N HIS A 97 6.87 -4.18 -10.49
CA HIS A 97 8.03 -4.69 -9.74
C HIS A 97 9.06 -5.17 -10.75
N VAL A 98 10.04 -4.33 -11.02
CA VAL A 98 11.04 -4.59 -12.05
C VAL A 98 12.29 -5.21 -11.45
N GLU A 99 12.62 -6.41 -11.90
CA GLU A 99 13.86 -7.12 -11.58
C GLU A 99 14.56 -7.49 -12.88
N GLY A 100 15.75 -6.93 -13.11
CA GLY A 100 16.45 -7.08 -14.38
C GLY A 100 15.63 -6.49 -15.54
N THR A 101 15.29 -7.32 -16.52
CA THR A 101 14.46 -6.92 -17.67
C THR A 101 13.05 -7.49 -17.58
N HIS A 102 12.60 -7.81 -16.37
CA HIS A 102 11.33 -8.46 -16.10
C HIS A 102 10.48 -7.60 -15.18
N ASP A 103 9.22 -7.37 -15.54
CA ASP A 103 8.25 -6.63 -14.76
C ASP A 103 7.12 -7.56 -14.30
N LEU A 104 6.99 -7.73 -12.99
CA LEU A 104 5.83 -8.37 -12.38
C LEU A 104 4.81 -7.28 -12.06
N VAL A 105 3.68 -7.31 -12.74
CA VAL A 105 2.60 -6.32 -12.56
C VAL A 105 1.48 -6.93 -11.72
N MET A 106 1.08 -6.22 -10.68
CA MET A 106 -0.01 -6.62 -9.80
C MET A 106 -1.17 -5.65 -9.94
N ALA A 107 -2.35 -6.16 -10.25
CA ALA A 107 -3.59 -5.41 -10.12
C ALA A 107 -4.08 -5.56 -8.68
N ILE A 108 -4.17 -4.46 -7.95
CA ILE A 108 -4.42 -4.45 -6.52
C ILE A 108 -5.65 -3.61 -6.18
N ARG A 109 -6.46 -4.12 -5.26
CA ARG A 109 -7.43 -3.32 -4.54
C ARG A 109 -7.07 -3.35 -3.06
N TYR A 110 -6.84 -2.16 -2.50
CA TYR A 110 -6.68 -2.02 -1.06
C TYR A 110 -8.05 -1.80 -0.41
N GLU A 111 -8.31 -2.50 0.67
CA GLU A 111 -9.44 -2.26 1.55
C GLU A 111 -8.89 -1.74 2.87
N ASP A 112 -9.25 -0.52 3.21
CA ASP A 112 -8.60 0.24 4.26
C ASP A 112 -9.56 0.64 5.37
N ALA A 113 -9.06 0.63 6.61
CA ALA A 113 -9.62 1.32 7.73
C ALA A 113 -8.62 2.38 8.22
N PHE A 114 -9.13 3.56 8.55
CA PHE A 114 -8.33 4.70 8.99
C PHE A 114 -8.81 5.17 10.36
N ALA A 115 -7.90 5.72 11.13
CA ALA A 115 -8.20 6.32 12.42
C ALA A 115 -7.56 7.72 12.51
N ARG A 116 -8.28 8.64 13.16
CA ARG A 116 -7.77 9.98 13.43
C ARG A 116 -6.82 9.91 14.63
N ALA A 117 -5.59 10.39 14.43
CA ALA A 117 -4.61 10.60 15.49
C ALA A 117 -4.57 12.09 15.87
N ALA A 118 -3.79 12.44 16.91
CA ALA A 118 -3.69 13.81 17.37
C ALA A 118 -3.19 14.78 16.29
N ASP A 119 -2.34 14.30 15.39
CA ASP A 119 -1.68 15.11 14.35
C ASP A 119 -2.14 14.75 12.93
N GLY A 120 -3.23 14.01 12.76
CA GLY A 120 -3.77 13.64 11.45
C GLY A 120 -4.27 12.21 11.39
N TRP A 121 -4.51 11.74 10.18
CA TRP A 121 -5.03 10.39 9.94
C TRP A 121 -3.92 9.37 9.81
N ARG A 122 -4.24 8.10 10.13
CA ARG A 122 -3.33 6.94 10.01
C ARG A 122 -4.10 5.75 9.47
N PHE A 123 -3.42 4.83 8.80
CA PHE A 123 -3.96 3.49 8.56
C PHE A 123 -4.14 2.77 9.89
N ALA A 124 -5.36 2.31 10.17
CA ALA A 124 -5.64 1.39 11.26
C ALA A 124 -5.54 -0.06 10.78
N ARG A 125 -5.82 -0.30 9.51
CA ARG A 125 -5.68 -1.59 8.83
C ARG A 125 -5.63 -1.35 7.34
N ARG A 126 -4.75 -2.05 6.65
CA ARG A 126 -4.76 -2.12 5.18
C ARG A 126 -4.75 -3.57 4.74
N GLU A 127 -5.72 -3.94 3.92
CA GLU A 127 -5.74 -5.23 3.24
C GLU A 127 -5.31 -5.04 1.79
N VAL A 128 -4.31 -5.80 1.39
CA VAL A 128 -3.81 -5.82 0.01
C VAL A 128 -4.45 -6.99 -0.70
N HIS A 129 -5.43 -6.74 -1.56
CA HIS A 129 -6.08 -7.76 -2.38
C HIS A 129 -5.44 -7.78 -3.75
N ILE A 130 -4.62 -8.78 -4.03
CA ILE A 130 -4.03 -9.00 -5.34
C ILE A 130 -5.08 -9.71 -6.20
N LEU A 131 -5.63 -8.99 -7.18
CA LEU A 131 -6.72 -9.46 -8.02
C LEU A 131 -6.20 -10.38 -9.12
N TRP A 132 -5.11 -10.01 -9.75
CA TRP A 132 -4.37 -10.81 -10.71
C TRP A 132 -2.96 -10.25 -10.87
N THR A 133 -2.09 -11.04 -11.51
CA THR A 133 -0.74 -10.61 -11.89
C THR A 133 -0.51 -10.88 -13.36
N THR A 134 0.35 -10.08 -13.97
CA THR A 134 0.91 -10.33 -15.31
C THR A 134 2.41 -10.11 -15.25
N GLU A 135 3.12 -10.65 -16.23
CA GLU A 135 4.56 -10.53 -16.34
C GLU A 135 4.93 -10.12 -17.75
N HIS A 136 5.88 -9.17 -17.87
CA HIS A 136 6.32 -8.63 -19.15
C HIS A 136 7.82 -8.46 -19.17
N ALA A 137 8.40 -8.55 -20.37
CA ALA A 137 9.74 -8.07 -20.60
C ALA A 137 9.72 -6.53 -20.70
N VAL A 138 10.71 -5.89 -20.08
CA VAL A 138 10.88 -4.43 -20.14
C VAL A 138 12.31 -4.08 -20.48
N THR A 139 12.50 -2.88 -21.05
CA THR A 139 13.82 -2.30 -21.28
C THR A 139 14.05 -1.24 -20.20
N VAL A 140 15.10 -1.43 -19.40
CA VAL A 140 15.43 -0.57 -18.28
C VAL A 140 16.54 0.40 -18.67
N GLY A 141 16.48 1.63 -18.15
CA GLY A 141 17.55 2.61 -18.29
C GLY A 141 17.55 3.40 -19.59
N GLY A 142 16.47 3.40 -20.34
CA GLY A 142 16.29 4.27 -21.49
C GLY A 142 17.40 4.15 -22.51
N ALA A 143 17.79 2.96 -22.80
CA ALA A 143 18.89 2.66 -23.74
C ALA A 143 18.73 3.34 -25.08
#